data_03b334006fbadfd8458b3b17ab4cc123
#
_entry.id   03b334006fbadfd8458b3b17ab4cc123
#
_cell.length_a   1.000
_cell.length_b   1.000
_cell.length_c   1.000
_cell.angle_alpha   90.00
_cell.angle_beta   90.00
_cell.angle_gamma   90.00
#
_symmetry.space_group_name_H-M   'P 1'
#
loop_
_entity.id
_entity.type
_entity.pdbx_description
1 polymer ?
#
loop_
_entity_poly.entity_id
_entity_poly.type
_entity_poly.pdbx_seq_one_letter_code
_entity_poly.pdbx_strand_id
1 'polypeptide(L)'
;MYPLSDVCSLLEVKDLTTGQLRLGGPWAIPIHNDAQLGRSVLLCVALKGAFWLSADGVDAPIHIQEGDYYVLTPPSHCLRSEPETKSVPIPPLSPKDIARSLKSIEAAFPFSNEPMNIIVGAQLLLREVKAGSFFDLLPTVIHIQADSTEAPVLRSVLSVLTYEAKKPRAGNQLVIDSLARILFVELLRLCVAHEDSQKGWLGALVDTKIGAALAVMHRDVTKRLTLDHIAAAVGMSRSSFALRFKVLMGQTPLDYRLQLNMQRAAQLLRNSSRTVSSVAYELGYESDRSFRKAFKRVMGCPPTSYPKTDTELCQR
;
A
#
# COMPACT_ATOMS: atom_id res chain seq x y z
N MET A 1 15.37 15.80 5.51
CA MET A 1 15.34 14.32 5.50
C MET A 1 13.89 13.88 5.80
N TYR A 2 13.32 13.05 5.00
CA TYR A 2 11.93 13.08 4.54
C TYR A 2 10.95 12.17 5.30
N PRO A 3 9.66 12.53 5.31
CA PRO A 3 8.60 11.82 6.04
C PRO A 3 8.24 10.45 5.43
N LEU A 4 8.91 9.99 4.36
CA LEU A 4 8.68 8.64 3.79
C LEU A 4 8.93 7.53 4.82
N SER A 5 9.98 7.63 5.64
CA SER A 5 10.23 6.64 6.70
C SER A 5 9.16 6.65 7.78
N ASP A 6 8.61 7.83 8.10
CA ASP A 6 7.56 7.97 9.10
C ASP A 6 6.23 7.44 8.56
N VAL A 7 5.98 7.66 7.27
CA VAL A 7 4.81 7.12 6.58
C VAL A 7 4.91 5.61 6.40
N CYS A 8 6.07 5.07 6.06
CA CYS A 8 6.29 3.61 6.04
C CYS A 8 6.00 2.96 7.40
N SER A 9 6.09 3.72 8.49
CA SER A 9 5.70 3.25 9.82
C SER A 9 4.19 3.20 10.07
N LEU A 10 3.40 3.91 9.25
CA LEU A 10 1.93 3.93 9.34
C LEU A 10 1.28 2.85 8.47
N LEU A 11 1.98 2.43 7.44
CA LEU A 11 1.53 1.38 6.53
C LEU A 11 2.33 0.12 6.85
N GLU A 12 1.65 -0.87 7.35
CA GLU A 12 2.26 -2.16 7.65
C GLU A 12 1.99 -3.11 6.49
N VAL A 13 3.05 -3.66 5.90
CA VAL A 13 2.91 -4.76 4.96
C VAL A 13 2.47 -5.98 5.77
N LYS A 14 1.22 -6.40 5.57
CA LYS A 14 0.61 -7.53 6.27
C LYS A 14 1.07 -8.84 5.69
N ASP A 15 1.17 -8.90 4.37
CA ASP A 15 1.51 -10.10 3.63
C ASP A 15 2.11 -9.76 2.28
N LEU A 16 2.96 -10.62 1.77
CA LEU A 16 3.50 -10.55 0.42
C LEU A 16 3.39 -11.92 -0.22
N THR A 17 2.69 -11.95 -1.35
CA THR A 17 2.54 -13.17 -2.16
C THR A 17 3.18 -12.95 -3.52
N THR A 18 3.97 -13.91 -3.99
CA THR A 18 4.57 -13.87 -5.33
C THR A 18 3.96 -14.94 -6.22
N GLY A 19 3.91 -14.66 -7.52
CA GLY A 19 3.40 -15.61 -8.48
C GLY A 19 3.97 -15.42 -9.88
N GLN A 20 3.84 -16.44 -10.69
CA GLN A 20 4.22 -16.43 -12.10
C GLN A 20 3.05 -16.97 -12.91
N LEU A 21 2.70 -16.27 -13.99
CA LEU A 21 1.74 -16.70 -14.99
C LEU A 21 2.48 -17.01 -16.29
N ARG A 22 2.15 -18.15 -16.91
CA ARG A 22 2.62 -18.56 -18.23
C ARG A 22 1.41 -18.78 -19.11
N LEU A 23 1.30 -17.99 -20.14
CA LEU A 23 0.10 -17.91 -20.96
C LEU A 23 0.42 -18.21 -22.42
N GLY A 24 -0.43 -19.03 -23.04
CA GLY A 24 -0.37 -19.40 -24.46
C GLY A 24 -1.61 -18.94 -25.21
N GLY A 25 -1.49 -18.80 -26.54
CA GLY A 25 -2.59 -18.38 -27.39
C GLY A 25 -3.12 -16.96 -27.09
N PRO A 26 -4.22 -16.55 -27.74
CA PRO A 26 -4.91 -15.32 -27.38
C PRO A 26 -5.54 -15.45 -26.00
N TRP A 27 -5.23 -14.50 -25.10
CA TRP A 27 -5.71 -14.51 -23.73
C TRP A 27 -6.18 -13.13 -23.28
N ALA A 28 -7.17 -13.10 -22.39
CA ALA A 28 -7.62 -11.90 -21.70
C ALA A 28 -8.04 -12.25 -20.27
N ILE A 29 -7.40 -11.61 -19.30
CA ILE A 29 -7.54 -11.88 -17.88
C ILE A 29 -8.14 -10.66 -17.19
N PRO A 30 -9.44 -10.68 -16.84
CA PRO A 30 -10.03 -9.64 -16.02
C PRO A 30 -9.61 -9.87 -14.55
N ILE A 31 -9.04 -8.87 -13.93
CA ILE A 31 -8.69 -8.88 -12.51
C ILE A 31 -9.64 -7.93 -11.80
N HIS A 32 -10.56 -8.51 -11.04
CA HIS A 32 -11.52 -7.74 -10.26
C HIS A 32 -10.96 -7.53 -8.86
N ASN A 33 -11.00 -6.30 -8.40
CA ASN A 33 -10.69 -5.99 -7.03
C ASN A 33 -11.91 -6.36 -6.16
N ASP A 34 -11.89 -7.58 -5.64
CA ASP A 34 -12.88 -7.98 -4.65
C ASP A 34 -12.59 -7.25 -3.33
N ALA A 35 -13.61 -6.63 -2.76
CA ALA A 35 -13.54 -5.99 -1.44
C ALA A 35 -13.05 -6.96 -0.34
N GLN A 36 -13.19 -8.27 -0.56
CA GLN A 36 -12.67 -9.31 0.33
C GLN A 36 -11.14 -9.49 0.20
N LEU A 37 -10.52 -9.06 -0.91
CA LEU A 37 -9.09 -9.10 -1.14
C LEU A 37 -8.30 -8.10 -0.28
N GLY A 38 -9.01 -7.19 0.38
CA GLY A 38 -8.38 -6.09 1.08
C GLY A 38 -7.71 -5.11 0.11
N ARG A 39 -7.05 -4.12 0.65
CA ARG A 39 -6.32 -3.14 -0.14
C ARG A 39 -4.93 -3.67 -0.45
N SER A 40 -4.72 -4.09 -1.67
CA SER A 40 -3.45 -4.64 -2.13
C SER A 40 -2.86 -3.83 -3.28
N VAL A 41 -1.55 -3.85 -3.39
CA VAL A 41 -0.80 -3.33 -4.53
C VAL A 41 -0.15 -4.50 -5.24
N LEU A 42 -0.29 -4.57 -6.55
CA LEU A 42 0.29 -5.60 -7.37
C LEU A 42 1.43 -4.98 -8.21
N LEU A 43 2.65 -5.43 -7.99
CA LEU A 43 3.81 -5.12 -8.83
C LEU A 43 4.09 -6.30 -9.74
N CYS A 44 4.13 -6.06 -11.05
CA CYS A 44 4.39 -7.10 -12.05
C CYS A 44 5.51 -6.70 -13.00
N VAL A 45 6.11 -7.71 -13.64
CA VAL A 45 7.05 -7.56 -14.74
C VAL A 45 6.66 -8.50 -15.89
N ALA A 46 6.70 -7.99 -17.12
CA ALA A 46 6.59 -8.79 -18.34
C ALA A 46 7.95 -9.45 -18.63
N LEU A 47 8.15 -10.70 -18.20
CA LEU A 47 9.40 -11.42 -18.43
C LEU A 47 9.56 -11.94 -19.87
N LYS A 48 8.45 -12.19 -20.56
CA LYS A 48 8.43 -12.63 -21.96
C LYS A 48 7.18 -12.12 -22.64
N GLY A 49 7.36 -11.61 -23.85
CA GLY A 49 6.30 -11.13 -24.72
C GLY A 49 5.69 -9.80 -24.29
N ALA A 50 4.84 -9.25 -25.16
CA ALA A 50 4.14 -7.99 -24.93
C ALA A 50 2.65 -8.23 -24.83
N PHE A 51 1.93 -7.31 -24.15
CA PHE A 51 0.48 -7.39 -23.94
C PHE A 51 -0.10 -6.02 -23.61
N TRP A 52 -1.41 -5.92 -23.51
CA TRP A 52 -2.14 -4.70 -23.24
C TRP A 52 -2.78 -4.71 -21.85
N LEU A 53 -2.67 -3.60 -21.15
CA LEU A 53 -3.27 -3.35 -19.85
C LEU A 53 -4.34 -2.28 -19.98
N SER A 54 -5.56 -2.61 -19.59
CA SER A 54 -6.67 -1.65 -19.44
C SER A 54 -7.07 -1.58 -17.97
N ALA A 55 -7.33 -0.39 -17.44
CA ALA A 55 -7.75 -0.19 -16.05
C ALA A 55 -8.83 0.88 -15.97
N ASP A 56 -9.70 0.80 -14.95
CA ASP A 56 -10.71 1.80 -14.70
C ASP A 56 -10.06 3.16 -14.42
N GLY A 57 -10.56 4.21 -15.10
CA GLY A 57 -10.00 5.56 -14.96
C GLY A 57 -8.76 5.84 -15.83
N VAL A 58 -8.40 4.92 -16.73
CA VAL A 58 -7.34 5.10 -17.72
C VAL A 58 -7.99 5.13 -19.12
N ASP A 59 -7.82 6.24 -19.84
CA ASP A 59 -8.56 6.52 -21.09
C ASP A 59 -8.22 5.55 -22.23
N ALA A 60 -6.98 5.05 -22.29
CA ALA A 60 -6.53 4.15 -23.36
C ALA A 60 -5.72 2.97 -22.80
N PRO A 61 -5.79 1.77 -23.43
CA PRO A 61 -4.97 0.66 -23.07
C PRO A 61 -3.47 0.97 -23.17
N ILE A 62 -2.71 0.54 -22.16
CA ILE A 62 -1.26 0.70 -22.08
C ILE A 62 -0.60 -0.53 -22.69
N HIS A 63 0.32 -0.34 -23.62
CA HIS A 63 1.12 -1.43 -24.17
C HIS A 63 2.32 -1.72 -23.27
N ILE A 64 2.33 -2.90 -22.66
CA ILE A 64 3.40 -3.41 -21.82
C ILE A 64 4.32 -4.25 -22.66
N GLN A 65 5.60 -3.89 -22.74
CA GLN A 65 6.62 -4.59 -23.50
C GLN A 65 7.42 -5.56 -22.61
N GLU A 66 8.17 -6.45 -23.24
CA GLU A 66 9.07 -7.35 -22.54
C GLU A 66 10.11 -6.55 -21.74
N GLY A 67 10.24 -6.88 -20.46
CA GLY A 67 11.11 -6.18 -19.50
C GLY A 67 10.44 -5.04 -18.76
N ASP A 68 9.27 -4.57 -19.18
CA ASP A 68 8.54 -3.50 -18.50
C ASP A 68 7.96 -3.99 -17.17
N TYR A 69 7.91 -3.04 -16.22
CA TYR A 69 7.23 -3.19 -14.94
C TYR A 69 5.92 -2.40 -14.94
N TYR A 70 4.96 -2.88 -14.21
CA TYR A 70 3.74 -2.13 -13.96
C TYR A 70 3.23 -2.38 -12.55
N VAL A 71 2.71 -1.32 -11.95
CA VAL A 71 2.08 -1.35 -10.64
C VAL A 71 0.60 -1.13 -10.82
N LEU A 72 -0.19 -1.96 -10.19
CA LEU A 72 -1.65 -1.87 -10.18
C LEU A 72 -2.12 -1.65 -8.77
N THR A 73 -2.97 -0.65 -8.61
CA THR A 73 -3.73 -0.41 -7.40
C THR A 73 -5.21 -0.68 -7.66
N PRO A 74 -6.07 -0.89 -6.66
CA PRO A 74 -7.51 -0.91 -6.91
C PRO A 74 -7.93 0.37 -7.65
N PRO A 75 -8.83 0.34 -8.60
CA PRO A 75 -9.87 -0.61 -8.95
C PRO A 75 -9.52 -1.67 -10.02
N SER A 76 -10.53 -2.25 -10.65
CA SER A 76 -10.43 -3.37 -11.58
C SER A 76 -9.61 -3.08 -12.82
N HIS A 77 -8.95 -4.09 -13.34
CA HIS A 77 -8.13 -3.99 -14.56
C HIS A 77 -8.24 -5.28 -15.39
N CYS A 78 -7.82 -5.19 -16.65
CA CYS A 78 -7.79 -6.34 -17.56
C CYS A 78 -6.48 -6.36 -18.34
N LEU A 79 -5.82 -7.52 -18.34
CA LEU A 79 -4.66 -7.80 -19.16
C LEU A 79 -5.10 -8.58 -20.39
N ARG A 80 -4.57 -8.25 -21.57
CA ARG A 80 -4.93 -8.92 -22.85
C ARG A 80 -3.70 -9.07 -23.71
N SER A 81 -3.60 -10.22 -24.41
CA SER A 81 -2.58 -10.41 -25.43
C SER A 81 -2.70 -9.42 -26.57
N GLU A 82 -3.93 -9.05 -26.95
CA GLU A 82 -4.27 -8.05 -27.97
C GLU A 82 -5.49 -7.23 -27.52
N PRO A 83 -5.62 -5.96 -27.95
CA PRO A 83 -6.69 -5.05 -27.50
C PRO A 83 -8.10 -5.62 -27.66
N GLU A 84 -8.35 -6.31 -28.77
CA GLU A 84 -9.66 -6.87 -29.16
C GLU A 84 -9.94 -8.26 -28.55
N THR A 85 -8.99 -8.85 -27.85
CA THR A 85 -9.17 -10.20 -27.25
C THR A 85 -10.26 -10.17 -26.19
N LYS A 86 -11.29 -11.00 -26.40
CA LYS A 86 -12.40 -11.11 -25.44
C LYS A 86 -11.96 -11.84 -24.17
N SER A 87 -12.34 -11.31 -23.03
CA SER A 87 -12.08 -11.95 -21.75
C SER A 87 -12.91 -13.23 -21.59
N VAL A 88 -12.26 -14.27 -21.06
CA VAL A 88 -12.93 -15.50 -20.63
C VAL A 88 -13.19 -15.39 -19.14
N PRO A 89 -14.35 -15.83 -18.63
CA PRO A 89 -14.58 -15.90 -17.19
C PRO A 89 -13.52 -16.78 -16.52
N ILE A 90 -12.75 -16.19 -15.62
CA ILE A 90 -11.77 -16.91 -14.80
C ILE A 90 -12.17 -16.79 -13.33
N PRO A 91 -11.84 -17.78 -12.49
CA PRO A 91 -12.04 -17.66 -11.07
C PRO A 91 -11.34 -16.42 -10.51
N PRO A 92 -11.94 -15.69 -9.56
CA PRO A 92 -11.30 -14.53 -8.95
C PRO A 92 -9.97 -14.95 -8.29
N LEU A 93 -8.96 -14.08 -8.40
CA LEU A 93 -7.69 -14.28 -7.72
C LEU A 93 -7.94 -14.26 -6.21
N SER A 94 -7.67 -15.38 -5.56
CA SER A 94 -7.81 -15.49 -4.11
C SER A 94 -6.46 -15.28 -3.42
N PRO A 95 -6.31 -14.28 -2.53
CA PRO A 95 -5.08 -14.09 -1.77
C PRO A 95 -4.75 -15.27 -0.87
N LYS A 96 -5.78 -16.00 -0.41
CA LYS A 96 -5.59 -17.16 0.45
C LYS A 96 -5.05 -18.38 -0.29
N ASP A 97 -5.24 -18.43 -1.62
CA ASP A 97 -4.78 -19.53 -2.48
C ASP A 97 -4.40 -19.03 -3.87
N ILE A 98 -3.44 -18.09 -3.90
CA ILE A 98 -2.96 -17.49 -5.13
C ILE A 98 -2.39 -18.57 -6.10
N ALA A 99 -1.72 -19.57 -5.54
CA ALA A 99 -1.12 -20.64 -6.35
C ALA A 99 -2.18 -21.45 -7.11
N ARG A 100 -3.34 -21.72 -6.49
CA ARG A 100 -4.47 -22.37 -7.14
C ARG A 100 -5.09 -21.49 -8.21
N SER A 101 -5.28 -20.20 -7.90
CA SER A 101 -5.84 -19.23 -8.85
C SER A 101 -4.94 -19.08 -10.08
N LEU A 102 -3.63 -18.97 -9.93
CA LEU A 102 -2.67 -18.90 -11.03
C LEU A 102 -2.71 -20.17 -11.89
N LYS A 103 -2.73 -21.37 -11.29
CA LYS A 103 -2.86 -22.63 -12.02
C LYS A 103 -4.17 -22.71 -12.81
N SER A 104 -5.27 -22.21 -12.28
CA SER A 104 -6.55 -22.19 -12.99
C SER A 104 -6.51 -21.26 -14.21
N ILE A 105 -5.82 -20.12 -14.09
CA ILE A 105 -5.60 -19.20 -15.23
C ILE A 105 -4.70 -19.86 -16.27
N GLU A 106 -3.57 -20.44 -15.89
CA GLU A 106 -2.68 -21.14 -16.82
C GLU A 106 -3.40 -22.29 -17.57
N ALA A 107 -4.28 -23.02 -16.87
CA ALA A 107 -5.07 -24.09 -17.47
C ALA A 107 -6.11 -23.56 -18.48
N ALA A 108 -6.61 -22.34 -18.32
CA ALA A 108 -7.51 -21.70 -19.28
C ALA A 108 -6.79 -21.22 -20.56
N PHE A 109 -5.48 -20.97 -20.47
CA PHE A 109 -4.66 -20.48 -21.59
C PHE A 109 -3.40 -21.35 -21.79
N PRO A 110 -3.58 -22.61 -22.24
CA PRO A 110 -2.49 -23.56 -22.37
C PRO A 110 -1.52 -23.20 -23.49
N PHE A 111 -0.30 -23.71 -23.40
CA PHE A 111 0.73 -23.63 -24.44
C PHE A 111 1.37 -25.00 -24.65
N SER A 112 1.77 -25.31 -25.91
CA SER A 112 2.28 -26.66 -26.28
C SER A 112 3.79 -26.77 -26.06
N ASN A 113 4.57 -25.75 -26.47
CA ASN A 113 6.04 -25.77 -26.39
C ASN A 113 6.55 -24.66 -25.50
N GLU A 114 6.31 -23.39 -25.89
CA GLU A 114 6.71 -22.21 -25.13
C GLU A 114 5.52 -21.28 -24.87
N PRO A 115 5.45 -20.66 -23.71
CA PRO A 115 4.43 -19.67 -23.44
C PRO A 115 4.65 -18.43 -24.31
N MET A 116 3.57 -17.81 -24.77
CA MET A 116 3.58 -16.54 -25.48
C MET A 116 3.96 -15.38 -24.54
N ASN A 117 3.41 -15.41 -23.33
CA ASN A 117 3.71 -14.43 -22.32
C ASN A 117 4.09 -15.07 -20.98
N ILE A 118 5.06 -14.49 -20.29
CA ILE A 118 5.42 -14.81 -18.90
C ILE A 118 5.34 -13.53 -18.08
N ILE A 119 4.48 -13.55 -17.08
CA ILE A 119 4.29 -12.43 -16.16
C ILE A 119 4.67 -12.90 -14.76
N VAL A 120 5.56 -12.17 -14.09
CA VAL A 120 5.87 -12.40 -12.67
C VAL A 120 5.35 -11.23 -11.88
N GLY A 121 4.72 -11.52 -10.76
CA GLY A 121 4.15 -10.49 -9.89
C GLY A 121 4.37 -10.74 -8.41
N ALA A 122 4.33 -9.66 -7.66
CA ALA A 122 4.31 -9.62 -6.21
C ALA A 122 3.10 -8.80 -5.75
N GLN A 123 2.22 -9.41 -4.98
CA GLN A 123 1.08 -8.75 -4.37
C GLN A 123 1.42 -8.40 -2.93
N LEU A 124 1.39 -7.11 -2.62
CA LEU A 124 1.55 -6.58 -1.26
C LEU A 124 0.17 -6.32 -0.68
N LEU A 125 -0.17 -7.02 0.39
CA LEU A 125 -1.34 -6.74 1.19
C LEU A 125 -0.97 -5.75 2.29
N LEU A 126 -1.55 -4.56 2.24
CA LEU A 126 -1.26 -3.50 3.20
C LEU A 126 -2.34 -3.45 4.27
N ARG A 127 -1.93 -3.30 5.53
CA ARG A 127 -2.84 -2.95 6.61
C ARG A 127 -3.00 -1.44 6.62
N GLU A 128 -4.20 -0.99 6.32
CA GLU A 128 -4.55 0.41 6.49
C GLU A 128 -4.82 0.70 7.96
N VAL A 129 -4.03 1.58 8.51
CA VAL A 129 -4.42 2.25 9.74
C VAL A 129 -5.32 3.40 9.30
N LYS A 130 -6.59 3.41 9.71
CA LYS A 130 -7.69 4.30 9.29
C LYS A 130 -7.31 5.79 9.30
N ALA A 131 -6.56 6.23 8.32
CA ALA A 131 -6.26 7.63 8.08
C ALA A 131 -6.52 7.91 6.59
N GLY A 132 -7.75 8.16 6.20
CA GLY A 132 -8.13 8.43 4.82
C GLY A 132 -7.60 7.39 3.83
N SER A 133 -8.28 7.11 2.77
CA SER A 133 -7.86 6.05 1.88
C SER A 133 -6.52 6.38 1.19
N PHE A 134 -5.41 5.85 1.71
CA PHE A 134 -4.11 5.92 1.03
C PHE A 134 -4.23 5.42 -0.42
N PHE A 135 -4.97 4.34 -0.62
CA PHE A 135 -5.19 3.77 -1.95
C PHE A 135 -5.95 4.68 -2.91
N ASP A 136 -6.86 5.52 -2.41
CA ASP A 136 -7.62 6.46 -3.25
C ASP A 136 -6.75 7.60 -3.79
N LEU A 137 -5.52 7.71 -3.29
CA LEU A 137 -4.54 8.72 -3.70
C LEU A 137 -3.42 8.14 -4.57
N LEU A 138 -3.37 6.82 -4.73
CA LEU A 138 -2.40 6.18 -5.61
C LEU A 138 -2.92 6.21 -7.06
N PRO A 139 -2.02 6.40 -8.05
CA PRO A 139 -2.38 6.18 -9.45
C PRO A 139 -2.90 4.75 -9.64
N THR A 140 -3.95 4.58 -10.45
CA THR A 140 -4.51 3.26 -10.76
C THR A 140 -3.47 2.34 -11.39
N VAL A 141 -2.63 2.91 -12.27
CA VAL A 141 -1.55 2.21 -12.95
C VAL A 141 -0.30 3.09 -12.93
N ILE A 142 0.85 2.48 -12.65
CA ILE A 142 2.16 3.07 -12.91
C ILE A 142 2.87 2.14 -13.89
N HIS A 143 3.24 2.64 -15.07
CA HIS A 143 4.03 1.92 -16.05
C HIS A 143 5.48 2.38 -15.97
N ILE A 144 6.41 1.43 -15.91
CA ILE A 144 7.85 1.66 -15.76
C ILE A 144 8.53 0.91 -16.89
N GLN A 145 9.12 1.64 -17.81
CA GLN A 145 9.82 1.06 -18.96
C GLN A 145 11.07 0.30 -18.52
N ALA A 146 11.43 -0.73 -19.25
CA ALA A 146 12.57 -1.61 -18.94
C ALA A 146 13.92 -0.88 -18.87
N ASP A 147 14.08 0.21 -19.60
CA ASP A 147 15.26 1.06 -19.67
C ASP A 147 15.26 2.24 -18.70
N SER A 148 14.20 2.38 -17.89
CA SER A 148 14.12 3.45 -16.89
C SER A 148 15.14 3.27 -15.77
N THR A 149 15.44 4.37 -15.06
CA THR A 149 16.40 4.39 -13.94
C THR A 149 15.94 3.58 -12.74
N GLU A 150 14.64 3.33 -12.62
CA GLU A 150 14.00 2.60 -11.54
C GLU A 150 13.98 1.08 -11.75
N ALA A 151 13.97 0.64 -13.01
CA ALA A 151 13.87 -0.77 -13.39
C ALA A 151 14.95 -1.69 -12.77
N PRO A 152 16.23 -1.30 -12.65
CA PRO A 152 17.26 -2.17 -12.06
C PRO A 152 17.00 -2.54 -10.61
N VAL A 153 16.49 -1.61 -9.80
CA VAL A 153 16.18 -1.86 -8.37
C VAL A 153 15.03 -2.86 -8.27
N LEU A 154 13.94 -2.62 -9.01
CA LEU A 154 12.78 -3.51 -9.03
C LEU A 154 13.16 -4.91 -9.52
N ARG A 155 14.00 -5.01 -10.55
CA ARG A 155 14.53 -6.28 -11.07
C ARG A 155 15.28 -7.06 -9.98
N SER A 156 16.16 -6.40 -9.26
CA SER A 156 16.94 -7.02 -8.19
C SER A 156 16.05 -7.56 -7.08
N VAL A 157 15.12 -6.76 -6.60
CA VAL A 157 14.20 -7.15 -5.52
C VAL A 157 13.28 -8.30 -5.93
N LEU A 158 12.66 -8.23 -7.13
CA LEU A 158 11.77 -9.28 -7.63
C LEU A 158 12.52 -10.59 -7.90
N SER A 159 13.79 -10.52 -8.34
CA SER A 159 14.59 -11.72 -8.56
C SER A 159 14.88 -12.46 -7.25
N VAL A 160 15.25 -11.73 -6.20
CA VAL A 160 15.48 -12.32 -4.87
C VAL A 160 14.18 -12.87 -4.28
N LEU A 161 13.07 -12.14 -4.38
CA LEU A 161 11.75 -12.64 -3.94
C LEU A 161 11.36 -13.94 -4.63
N THR A 162 11.53 -13.99 -5.96
CA THR A 162 11.20 -15.19 -6.75
C THR A 162 12.10 -16.36 -6.34
N TYR A 163 13.36 -16.10 -6.04
CA TYR A 163 14.29 -17.13 -5.57
C TYR A 163 13.90 -17.68 -4.19
N GLU A 164 13.61 -16.81 -3.23
CA GLU A 164 13.17 -17.20 -1.88
C GLU A 164 11.83 -17.95 -1.89
N ALA A 165 10.88 -17.54 -2.75
CA ALA A 165 9.59 -18.21 -2.90
C ALA A 165 9.72 -19.63 -3.46
N LYS A 166 10.68 -19.88 -4.37
CA LYS A 166 10.90 -21.20 -4.99
C LYS A 166 11.64 -22.19 -4.08
N LYS A 167 12.49 -21.70 -3.19
CA LYS A 167 13.34 -22.53 -2.30
C LYS A 167 13.32 -21.99 -0.88
N PRO A 168 12.25 -22.23 -0.11
CA PRO A 168 12.18 -21.80 1.29
C PRO A 168 13.36 -22.34 2.11
N ARG A 169 14.05 -21.44 2.81
CA ARG A 169 15.21 -21.73 3.68
C ARG A 169 14.97 -21.19 5.08
N ALA A 170 15.82 -21.55 6.01
CA ALA A 170 15.77 -20.96 7.35
C ALA A 170 15.88 -19.42 7.25
N GLY A 171 14.99 -18.70 7.92
CA GLY A 171 14.92 -17.24 7.85
C GLY A 171 14.18 -16.68 6.61
N ASN A 172 13.64 -17.53 5.74
CA ASN A 172 12.91 -17.12 4.53
C ASN A 172 11.86 -16.03 4.81
N GLN A 173 11.03 -16.19 5.83
CA GLN A 173 9.99 -15.19 6.15
C GLN A 173 10.59 -13.82 6.47
N LEU A 174 11.69 -13.76 7.21
CA LEU A 174 12.36 -12.50 7.53
C LEU A 174 12.92 -11.82 6.28
N VAL A 175 13.44 -12.59 5.32
CA VAL A 175 13.92 -12.07 4.04
C VAL A 175 12.75 -11.52 3.23
N ILE A 176 11.66 -12.27 3.12
CA ILE A 176 10.44 -11.87 2.40
C ILE A 176 9.88 -10.57 3.00
N ASP A 177 9.74 -10.48 4.32
CA ASP A 177 9.23 -9.30 5.02
C ASP A 177 10.13 -8.06 4.77
N SER A 178 11.44 -8.26 4.72
CA SER A 178 12.40 -7.18 4.45
C SER A 178 12.30 -6.70 3.00
N LEU A 179 12.21 -7.62 2.05
CA LEU A 179 12.04 -7.30 0.62
C LEU A 179 10.69 -6.64 0.34
N ALA A 180 9.64 -7.06 1.03
CA ALA A 180 8.31 -6.43 0.94
C ALA A 180 8.36 -4.96 1.36
N ARG A 181 9.09 -4.64 2.42
CA ARG A 181 9.29 -3.25 2.87
C ARG A 181 10.09 -2.44 1.86
N ILE A 182 11.15 -3.02 1.27
CA ILE A 182 11.92 -2.36 0.21
C ILE A 182 11.02 -2.08 -1.00
N LEU A 183 10.28 -3.08 -1.49
CA LEU A 183 9.32 -2.90 -2.59
C LEU A 183 8.31 -1.80 -2.28
N PHE A 184 7.80 -1.77 -1.07
CA PHE A 184 6.83 -0.74 -0.67
C PHE A 184 7.43 0.66 -0.71
N VAL A 185 8.67 0.84 -0.26
CA VAL A 185 9.39 2.13 -0.35
C VAL A 185 9.61 2.53 -1.81
N GLU A 186 10.03 1.58 -2.68
CA GLU A 186 10.21 1.86 -4.10
C GLU A 186 8.88 2.23 -4.78
N LEU A 187 7.79 1.55 -4.45
CA LEU A 187 6.45 1.91 -4.93
C LEU A 187 6.06 3.34 -4.53
N LEU A 188 6.34 3.75 -3.29
CA LEU A 188 6.08 5.12 -2.86
C LEU A 188 6.94 6.13 -3.62
N ARG A 189 8.21 5.82 -3.90
CA ARG A 189 9.10 6.67 -4.71
C ARG A 189 8.57 6.84 -6.13
N LEU A 190 8.11 5.75 -6.75
CA LEU A 190 7.49 5.77 -8.07
C LEU A 190 6.20 6.61 -8.08
N CYS A 191 5.35 6.42 -7.07
CA CYS A 191 4.15 7.23 -6.91
C CYS A 191 4.47 8.72 -6.78
N VAL A 192 5.49 9.07 -6.03
CA VAL A 192 5.94 10.47 -5.84
C VAL A 192 6.53 11.06 -7.12
N ALA A 193 7.24 10.26 -7.91
CA ALA A 193 7.82 10.69 -9.18
C ALA A 193 6.79 10.89 -10.30
N HIS A 194 5.60 10.29 -10.18
CA HIS A 194 4.53 10.41 -11.17
C HIS A 194 3.92 11.82 -11.17
N GLU A 195 3.76 12.42 -12.35
CA GLU A 195 3.35 13.83 -12.49
C GLU A 195 2.00 14.17 -11.84
N ASP A 196 1.06 13.25 -11.82
CA ASP A 196 -0.25 13.43 -11.18
C ASP A 196 -0.22 13.40 -9.64
N SER A 197 0.91 13.06 -9.04
CA SER A 197 1.05 12.90 -7.58
C SER A 197 1.13 14.20 -6.79
N GLN A 198 1.08 15.37 -7.44
CA GLN A 198 1.14 16.68 -6.75
C GLN A 198 -0.11 16.99 -5.89
N LYS A 199 -1.16 16.19 -5.98
CA LYS A 199 -2.38 16.33 -5.19
C LYS A 199 -2.48 15.23 -4.14
N GLY A 200 -3.16 15.55 -3.05
CA GLY A 200 -3.39 14.59 -1.98
C GLY A 200 -2.17 14.35 -1.10
N TRP A 201 -2.17 13.21 -0.43
CA TRP A 201 -1.15 12.83 0.54
C TRP A 201 0.26 12.67 -0.08
N LEU A 202 0.37 12.17 -1.31
CA LEU A 202 1.65 12.12 -2.03
C LEU A 202 2.21 13.52 -2.27
N GLY A 203 1.35 14.47 -2.68
CA GLY A 203 1.73 15.86 -2.78
C GLY A 203 2.18 16.47 -1.44
N ALA A 204 1.56 16.05 -0.34
CA ALA A 204 1.98 16.46 1.00
C ALA A 204 3.37 15.94 1.38
N LEU A 205 3.79 14.77 0.90
CA LEU A 205 5.14 14.24 1.13
C LEU A 205 6.23 15.02 0.37
N VAL A 206 5.90 15.52 -0.81
CA VAL A 206 6.81 16.33 -1.64
C VAL A 206 6.81 17.79 -1.20
N ASP A 207 5.71 18.26 -0.61
CA ASP A 207 5.62 19.61 -0.08
C ASP A 207 6.59 19.81 1.09
N THR A 208 7.58 20.68 0.92
CA THR A 208 8.65 20.88 1.90
C THR A 208 8.14 21.30 3.29
N LYS A 209 7.05 22.09 3.34
CA LYS A 209 6.49 22.59 4.61
C LYS A 209 5.55 21.57 5.25
N ILE A 210 4.63 20.99 4.48
CA ILE A 210 3.69 20.00 5.01
C ILE A 210 4.41 18.69 5.32
N GLY A 211 5.38 18.27 4.48
CA GLY A 211 6.23 17.13 4.78
C GLY A 211 7.04 17.30 6.07
N ALA A 212 7.61 18.48 6.30
CA ALA A 212 8.28 18.80 7.57
C ALA A 212 7.30 18.80 8.76
N ALA A 213 6.07 19.31 8.58
CA ALA A 213 5.04 19.26 9.61
C ALA A 213 4.62 17.83 9.97
N LEU A 214 4.45 16.98 8.96
CA LEU A 214 4.19 15.55 9.16
C LEU A 214 5.31 14.90 9.97
N ALA A 215 6.59 15.14 9.63
CA ALA A 215 7.74 14.65 10.38
C ALA A 215 7.72 15.10 11.86
N VAL A 216 7.35 16.37 12.14
CA VAL A 216 7.20 16.87 13.51
C VAL A 216 6.07 16.16 14.25
N MET A 217 4.91 15.95 13.59
CA MET A 217 3.76 15.26 14.18
C MET A 217 4.08 13.80 14.53
N HIS A 218 4.83 13.12 13.67
CA HIS A 218 5.19 11.71 13.86
C HIS A 218 6.27 11.50 14.91
N ARG A 219 7.25 12.40 15.00
CA ARG A 219 8.35 12.29 15.96
C ARG A 219 7.87 12.41 17.40
N ASP A 220 6.96 13.31 17.65
CA ASP A 220 6.53 13.70 19.01
C ASP A 220 5.03 13.40 19.23
N VAL A 221 4.61 12.15 18.99
CA VAL A 221 3.21 11.71 19.16
C VAL A 221 2.73 11.91 20.59
N THR A 222 3.61 11.79 21.59
CA THR A 222 3.28 11.91 23.02
C THR A 222 3.24 13.35 23.53
N LYS A 223 3.89 14.31 22.83
CA LYS A 223 3.88 15.71 23.24
C LYS A 223 2.58 16.40 22.85
N ARG A 224 2.09 17.30 23.70
CA ARG A 224 0.96 18.20 23.38
C ARG A 224 1.42 19.28 22.40
N LEU A 225 1.66 18.92 21.14
CA LEU A 225 1.94 19.89 20.08
C LEU A 225 0.66 20.63 19.74
N THR A 226 0.65 21.93 19.91
CA THR A 226 -0.45 22.80 19.44
C THR A 226 -0.30 23.02 17.93
N LEU A 227 -1.40 23.40 17.28
CA LEU A 227 -1.37 23.76 15.86
C LEU A 227 -0.41 24.92 15.58
N ASP A 228 -0.31 25.86 16.53
CA ASP A 228 0.59 27.01 16.46
C ASP A 228 2.07 26.59 16.50
N HIS A 229 2.42 25.63 17.35
CA HIS A 229 3.78 25.09 17.42
C HIS A 229 4.17 24.38 16.10
N ILE A 230 3.26 23.59 15.52
CA ILE A 230 3.53 22.89 14.28
C ILE A 230 3.68 23.89 13.12
N ALA A 231 2.78 24.87 13.01
CA ALA A 231 2.85 25.91 11.99
C ALA A 231 4.13 26.74 12.11
N ALA A 232 4.50 27.15 13.31
CA ALA A 232 5.75 27.87 13.57
C ALA A 232 6.99 27.06 13.21
N ALA A 233 7.01 25.76 13.53
CA ALA A 233 8.13 24.88 13.21
C ALA A 233 8.41 24.75 11.70
N VAL A 234 7.40 25.02 10.86
CA VAL A 234 7.54 24.96 9.38
C VAL A 234 7.48 26.36 8.74
N GLY A 235 7.57 27.43 9.53
CA GLY A 235 7.60 28.80 9.05
C GLY A 235 6.29 29.20 8.35
N MET A 236 5.14 28.82 8.91
CA MET A 236 3.81 29.19 8.41
C MET A 236 2.95 29.84 9.48
N SER A 237 2.00 30.69 9.07
CA SER A 237 0.92 31.10 9.96
C SER A 237 -0.02 29.93 10.23
N ARG A 238 -0.69 29.92 11.38
CA ARG A 238 -1.66 28.89 11.74
C ARG A 238 -2.74 28.67 10.68
N SER A 239 -3.30 29.74 10.14
CA SER A 239 -4.37 29.67 9.12
C SER A 239 -3.87 29.14 7.80
N SER A 240 -2.72 29.62 7.29
CA SER A 240 -2.10 29.13 6.06
C SER A 240 -1.72 27.67 6.17
N PHE A 241 -1.17 27.25 7.31
CA PHE A 241 -0.83 25.85 7.56
C PHE A 241 -2.08 24.97 7.56
N ALA A 242 -3.12 25.34 8.32
CA ALA A 242 -4.35 24.53 8.39
C ALA A 242 -5.03 24.37 7.03
N LEU A 243 -5.09 25.45 6.23
CA LEU A 243 -5.66 25.43 4.89
C LEU A 243 -4.85 24.52 3.95
N ARG A 244 -3.52 24.76 3.87
CA ARG A 244 -2.63 23.99 2.98
C ARG A 244 -2.62 22.50 3.35
N PHE A 245 -2.56 22.20 4.65
CA PHE A 245 -2.64 20.83 5.15
C PHE A 245 -3.96 20.16 4.74
N LYS A 246 -5.10 20.85 4.93
CA LYS A 246 -6.41 20.31 4.56
C LYS A 246 -6.54 20.08 3.06
N VAL A 247 -6.01 20.98 2.24
CA VAL A 247 -6.02 20.82 0.76
C VAL A 247 -5.23 19.58 0.33
N LEU A 248 -4.02 19.39 0.91
CA LEU A 248 -3.14 18.28 0.54
C LEU A 248 -3.54 16.96 1.21
N MET A 249 -3.98 16.98 2.46
CA MET A 249 -4.28 15.77 3.24
C MET A 249 -5.76 15.37 3.24
N GLY A 250 -6.65 16.19 2.67
CA GLY A 250 -8.09 15.96 2.69
C GLY A 250 -8.74 16.10 4.08
N GLN A 251 -7.97 16.33 5.14
CA GLN A 251 -8.43 16.42 6.53
C GLN A 251 -7.68 17.49 7.31
N THR A 252 -8.21 17.89 8.47
CA THR A 252 -7.55 18.90 9.30
C THR A 252 -6.30 18.34 10.01
N PRO A 253 -5.30 19.19 10.33
CA PRO A 253 -4.13 18.76 11.10
C PRO A 253 -4.48 18.15 12.48
N LEU A 254 -5.56 18.61 13.11
CA LEU A 254 -6.01 18.09 14.40
C LEU A 254 -6.63 16.68 14.26
N ASP A 255 -7.43 16.45 13.21
CA ASP A 255 -8.00 15.12 12.94
C ASP A 255 -6.90 14.12 12.59
N TYR A 256 -5.95 14.52 11.75
CA TYR A 256 -4.79 13.70 11.43
C TYR A 256 -4.01 13.31 12.70
N ARG A 257 -3.72 14.28 13.55
CA ARG A 257 -3.00 14.03 14.79
C ARG A 257 -3.77 13.14 15.76
N LEU A 258 -5.09 13.34 15.86
CA LEU A 258 -5.93 12.46 16.65
C LEU A 258 -5.83 11.01 16.19
N GLN A 259 -5.85 10.80 14.87
CA GLN A 259 -5.68 9.46 14.28
C GLN A 259 -4.33 8.86 14.65
N LEU A 260 -3.22 9.61 14.50
CA LEU A 260 -1.88 9.18 14.91
C LEU A 260 -1.82 8.73 16.38
N ASN A 261 -2.39 9.57 17.28
CA ASN A 261 -2.42 9.25 18.70
C ASN A 261 -3.18 7.94 18.97
N MET A 262 -4.32 7.74 18.32
CA MET A 262 -5.13 6.52 18.52
C MET A 262 -4.45 5.28 17.94
N GLN A 263 -3.71 5.42 16.86
CA GLN A 263 -2.89 4.35 16.30
C GLN A 263 -1.77 3.94 17.25
N ARG A 264 -1.05 4.92 17.80
CA ARG A 264 -0.03 4.66 18.81
C ARG A 264 -0.62 4.00 20.05
N ALA A 265 -1.80 4.46 20.48
CA ALA A 265 -2.55 3.82 21.57
C ALA A 265 -2.81 2.34 21.28
N ALA A 266 -3.30 2.04 20.08
CA ALA A 266 -3.60 0.68 19.66
C ALA A 266 -2.35 -0.22 19.67
N GLN A 267 -1.21 0.27 19.19
CA GLN A 267 0.07 -0.44 19.26
C GLN A 267 0.50 -0.71 20.70
N LEU A 268 0.42 0.30 21.57
CA LEU A 268 0.78 0.15 22.99
C LEU A 268 -0.12 -0.85 23.72
N LEU A 269 -1.42 -0.87 23.41
CA LEU A 269 -2.37 -1.82 24.00
C LEU A 269 -2.18 -3.26 23.50
N ARG A 270 -1.66 -3.45 22.27
CA ARG A 270 -1.34 -4.80 21.74
C ARG A 270 -0.09 -5.38 22.34
N ASN A 271 0.97 -4.60 22.38
CA ASN A 271 2.33 -5.07 22.63
C ASN A 271 2.72 -5.12 24.10
N SER A 272 1.82 -4.79 25.02
CA SER A 272 2.18 -4.69 26.44
C SER A 272 1.05 -5.10 27.39
N SER A 273 1.41 -5.46 28.59
CA SER A 273 0.51 -5.59 29.75
C SER A 273 0.03 -4.25 30.30
N ARG A 274 0.11 -3.18 29.50
CA ARG A 274 -0.23 -1.82 29.91
C ARG A 274 -1.74 -1.65 30.11
N THR A 275 -2.11 -0.87 31.12
CA THR A 275 -3.50 -0.53 31.37
C THR A 275 -3.96 0.58 30.42
N VAL A 276 -5.26 0.66 30.16
CA VAL A 276 -5.86 1.71 29.34
C VAL A 276 -5.53 3.10 29.91
N SER A 277 -5.55 3.24 31.23
CA SER A 277 -5.22 4.49 31.93
C SER A 277 -3.76 4.92 31.74
N SER A 278 -2.83 3.94 31.81
CA SER A 278 -1.41 4.19 31.56
C SER A 278 -1.17 4.71 30.15
N VAL A 279 -1.81 4.11 29.15
CA VAL A 279 -1.71 4.52 27.73
C VAL A 279 -2.35 5.90 27.53
N ALA A 280 -3.51 6.16 28.14
CA ALA A 280 -4.17 7.47 28.08
C ALA A 280 -3.28 8.58 28.62
N TYR A 281 -2.66 8.36 29.77
CA TYR A 281 -1.76 9.33 30.40
C TYR A 281 -0.50 9.58 29.54
N GLU A 282 0.13 8.53 29.02
CA GLU A 282 1.31 8.63 28.14
C GLU A 282 1.02 9.47 26.88
N LEU A 283 -0.19 9.35 26.33
CA LEU A 283 -0.64 10.13 25.16
C LEU A 283 -1.19 11.53 25.52
N GLY A 284 -1.03 11.93 26.79
CA GLY A 284 -1.37 13.26 27.25
C GLY A 284 -2.86 13.54 27.47
N TYR A 285 -3.68 12.52 27.64
CA TYR A 285 -5.08 12.67 27.99
C TYR A 285 -5.24 12.96 29.49
N GLU A 286 -6.07 13.93 29.83
CA GLU A 286 -6.33 14.33 31.22
C GLU A 286 -7.30 13.37 31.94
N SER A 287 -8.07 12.59 31.16
CA SER A 287 -8.97 11.61 31.72
C SER A 287 -9.16 10.39 30.84
N ASP A 288 -9.33 9.24 31.46
CA ASP A 288 -9.68 7.97 30.79
C ASP A 288 -10.94 8.10 29.94
N ARG A 289 -11.91 8.89 30.41
CA ARG A 289 -13.19 9.09 29.72
C ARG A 289 -12.99 9.77 28.37
N SER A 290 -12.19 10.84 28.32
CA SER A 290 -11.89 11.57 27.07
C SER A 290 -11.10 10.69 26.09
N PHE A 291 -10.13 9.94 26.60
CA PHE A 291 -9.37 8.97 25.81
C PHE A 291 -10.26 7.87 25.24
N ARG A 292 -11.08 7.19 26.05
CA ARG A 292 -11.99 6.12 25.60
C ARG A 292 -12.95 6.63 24.53
N LYS A 293 -13.49 7.84 24.66
CA LYS A 293 -14.37 8.46 23.66
C LYS A 293 -13.63 8.69 22.34
N ALA A 294 -12.42 9.25 22.40
CA ALA A 294 -11.57 9.50 21.24
C ALA A 294 -11.17 8.18 20.55
N PHE A 295 -10.74 7.21 21.33
CA PHE A 295 -10.34 5.88 20.82
C PHE A 295 -11.49 5.17 20.12
N LYS A 296 -12.68 5.09 20.76
CA LYS A 296 -13.87 4.49 20.14
C LYS A 296 -14.27 5.20 18.85
N ARG A 297 -14.19 6.54 18.81
CA ARG A 297 -14.50 7.34 17.62
C ARG A 297 -13.59 6.99 16.44
N VAL A 298 -12.28 6.83 16.68
CA VAL A 298 -11.27 6.60 15.63
C VAL A 298 -11.15 5.12 15.29
N MET A 299 -11.08 4.25 16.31
CA MET A 299 -10.81 2.82 16.13
C MET A 299 -12.08 1.97 15.96
N GLY A 300 -13.26 2.56 16.17
CA GLY A 300 -14.57 1.88 16.02
C GLY A 300 -14.99 1.04 17.23
N CYS A 301 -14.08 0.69 18.13
CA CYS A 301 -14.36 -0.10 19.34
C CYS A 301 -13.69 0.49 20.58
N PRO A 302 -14.17 0.16 21.80
CA PRO A 302 -13.51 0.60 23.03
C PRO A 302 -12.08 0.05 23.16
N PRO A 303 -11.16 0.77 23.85
CA PRO A 303 -9.78 0.30 24.03
C PRO A 303 -9.66 -1.02 24.81
N THR A 304 -10.65 -1.32 25.67
CA THR A 304 -10.73 -2.59 26.42
C THR A 304 -11.08 -3.79 25.54
N SER A 305 -11.80 -3.57 24.44
CA SER A 305 -12.21 -4.59 23.47
C SER A 305 -11.36 -4.58 22.20
N TYR A 306 -10.28 -3.81 22.20
CA TYR A 306 -9.39 -3.75 21.04
C TYR A 306 -8.59 -5.06 20.92
N PRO A 307 -8.60 -5.74 19.78
CA PRO A 307 -7.95 -7.04 19.62
C PRO A 307 -6.46 -6.99 19.96
N LYS A 308 -6.00 -7.96 20.75
CA LYS A 308 -4.59 -8.08 21.11
C LYS A 308 -3.77 -8.84 20.08
N THR A 309 -4.43 -9.64 19.25
CA THR A 309 -3.82 -10.41 18.16
C THR A 309 -4.50 -10.14 16.83
N ASP A 310 -3.78 -10.33 15.74
CA ASP A 310 -4.30 -10.11 14.40
C ASP A 310 -5.40 -11.12 14.00
N THR A 311 -5.37 -12.31 14.59
CA THR A 311 -6.38 -13.35 14.39
C THR A 311 -7.76 -12.92 14.88
N GLU A 312 -7.83 -12.11 15.95
CA GLU A 312 -9.09 -11.62 16.51
C GLU A 312 -9.73 -10.48 15.66
N LEU A 313 -8.94 -9.80 14.82
CA LEU A 313 -9.42 -8.77 13.90
C LEU A 313 -10.14 -9.34 12.67
N CYS A 314 -9.78 -10.54 12.25
CA CYS A 314 -10.36 -11.20 11.07
C CYS A 314 -11.71 -11.87 11.35
N GLN A 315 -12.19 -11.92 12.61
CA GLN A 315 -13.42 -12.59 13.01
C GLN A 315 -14.59 -11.59 13.24
N ARG A 316 -14.40 -10.31 12.96
CA ARG A 316 -15.42 -9.26 13.04
C ARG A 316 -15.52 -8.51 11.73
#